data_a13a357b69134782bb447d28eece5164
#
_entry.id   a13a357b69134782bb447d28eece5164
#
_cell.length_a   1.000
_cell.length_b   1.000
_cell.length_c   1.000
_cell.angle_alpha   90.00
_cell.angle_beta   90.00
_cell.angle_gamma   90.00
#
_symmetry.space_group_name_H-M   'P 1'
#
loop_
_entity.id
_entity.type
_entity.pdbx_description
1 polymer ?
#
loop_
_entity_poly.entity_id
_entity_poly.type
_entity_poly.pdbx_seq_one_letter_code
_entity_poly.pdbx_strand_id
1 'polypeptide(L)'
;MKKIVPIQAWKNGEQLEANLLNVYIIRDDLQTYCEFYYSLNTSGEGTEANPLIIGQVVAEGNQTISGENYLAWDGDNNYAFTYIAEKLNLTLI
;
A
#
# COMPACT_ATOMS: atom_id res chain seq x y z
N MET A 1 3.38 6.24 -2.44
CA MET A 1 2.06 5.86 -2.96
C MET A 1 2.21 5.34 -4.37
N LYS A 2 1.54 4.24 -4.68
CA LYS A 2 1.62 3.63 -6.00
C LYS A 2 0.23 3.29 -6.53
N LYS A 3 0.08 3.36 -7.84
CA LYS A 3 -1.15 2.94 -8.50
C LYS A 3 -1.20 1.41 -8.59
N ILE A 4 -2.40 0.87 -8.42
CA ILE A 4 -2.67 -0.56 -8.59
C ILE A 4 -3.75 -0.74 -9.65
N VAL A 5 -3.82 -1.96 -10.20
CA VAL A 5 -4.98 -2.35 -11.00
C VAL A 5 -6.20 -2.22 -10.09
N PRO A 6 -7.25 -1.47 -10.49
CA PRO A 6 -8.39 -1.21 -9.62
C PRO A 6 -9.06 -2.48 -9.11
N ILE A 7 -9.39 -2.47 -7.82
CA ILE A 7 -10.16 -3.54 -7.18
C ILE A 7 -11.45 -2.98 -6.63
N GLN A 8 -12.48 -3.82 -6.58
CA GLN A 8 -13.76 -3.47 -5.99
C GLN A 8 -13.77 -3.91 -4.54
N ALA A 9 -14.17 -3.04 -3.64
CA ALA A 9 -14.27 -3.34 -2.23
C ALA A 9 -15.57 -2.80 -1.66
N TRP A 10 -16.08 -3.49 -0.66
CA TRP A 10 -17.34 -3.14 -0.01
C TRP A 10 -17.05 -2.44 1.29
N LYS A 11 -17.59 -1.22 1.46
CA LYS A 11 -17.40 -0.44 2.68
C LYS A 11 -18.67 0.34 3.02
N ASN A 12 -19.15 0.17 4.25
CA ASN A 12 -20.31 0.90 4.76
C ASN A 12 -21.56 0.79 3.87
N GLY A 13 -21.75 -0.39 3.26
CA GLY A 13 -22.89 -0.61 2.37
C GLY A 13 -22.71 -0.09 0.95
N GLU A 14 -21.52 0.42 0.62
CA GLU A 14 -21.21 0.93 -0.70
C GLU A 14 -20.05 0.13 -1.33
N GLN A 15 -20.13 -0.08 -2.63
CA GLN A 15 -19.02 -0.64 -3.40
C GLN A 15 -18.12 0.49 -3.87
N LEU A 16 -16.84 0.43 -3.48
CA LEU A 16 -15.85 1.44 -3.82
C LEU A 16 -14.74 0.81 -4.64
N GLU A 17 -14.17 1.58 -5.56
CA GLU A 17 -13.03 1.16 -6.36
C GLU A 17 -11.74 1.71 -5.74
N ALA A 18 -10.86 0.81 -5.33
CA ALA A 18 -9.55 1.17 -4.83
C ALA A 18 -8.52 1.05 -5.94
N ASN A 19 -7.76 2.10 -6.19
CA ASN A 19 -6.75 2.14 -7.24
C ASN A 19 -5.41 2.71 -6.78
N LEU A 20 -5.26 2.99 -5.48
CA LEU A 20 -4.01 3.46 -4.89
C LEU A 20 -3.63 2.59 -3.71
N LEU A 21 -2.35 2.22 -3.63
CA LEU A 21 -1.76 1.56 -2.47
C LEU A 21 -0.80 2.53 -1.80
N ASN A 22 -0.99 2.73 -0.50
CA ASN A 22 -0.13 3.56 0.32
C ASN A 22 0.50 2.71 1.41
N VAL A 23 1.79 2.93 1.68
CA VAL A 23 2.58 2.14 2.63
C VAL A 23 3.45 3.07 3.45
N TYR A 24 3.41 2.90 4.78
CA TYR A 24 4.26 3.64 5.71
C TYR A 24 4.98 2.69 6.64
N ILE A 25 6.17 3.05 7.09
CA ILE A 25 6.86 2.35 8.15
C ILE A 25 6.24 2.76 9.48
N ILE A 26 5.79 1.79 10.28
CA ILE A 26 5.33 2.00 11.63
C ILE A 26 6.49 1.78 12.61
N ARG A 27 7.22 0.69 12.41
CA ARG A 27 8.27 0.26 13.31
C ARG A 27 9.31 -0.55 12.55
N ASP A 28 10.57 -0.24 12.76
CA ASP A 28 11.71 -0.97 12.24
C ASP A 28 12.68 -1.18 13.38
N ASP A 29 13.00 -2.46 13.70
CA ASP A 29 13.95 -2.74 14.77
C ASP A 29 15.40 -2.65 14.31
N LEU A 30 15.62 -2.34 13.04
CA LEU A 30 16.93 -2.20 12.41
C LEU A 30 17.76 -3.48 12.41
N GLN A 31 17.15 -4.63 12.68
CA GLN A 31 17.86 -5.91 12.77
C GLN A 31 17.12 -7.06 12.11
N THR A 32 15.85 -7.28 12.45
CA THR A 32 15.16 -8.51 12.10
C THR A 32 13.82 -8.30 11.39
N TYR A 33 13.12 -7.20 11.64
CA TYR A 33 11.82 -6.98 11.02
C TYR A 33 11.49 -5.49 10.88
N CYS A 34 10.58 -5.22 9.95
CA CYS A 34 9.97 -3.90 9.82
C CYS A 34 8.45 -4.08 9.66
N GLU A 35 7.69 -3.36 10.47
CA GLU A 35 6.24 -3.35 10.40
C GLU A 35 5.77 -2.17 9.59
N PHE A 36 4.90 -2.43 8.61
CA PHE A 36 4.33 -1.41 7.73
C PHE A 36 2.83 -1.30 7.95
N TYR A 37 2.32 -0.08 7.87
CA TYR A 37 0.91 0.18 7.71
C TYR A 37 0.64 0.34 6.21
N TYR A 38 -0.45 -0.27 5.73
CA TYR A 38 -0.89 -0.05 4.36
C TYR A 38 -2.32 0.43 4.32
N SER A 39 -2.67 1.17 3.29
CA SER A 39 -4.05 1.54 3.00
C SER A 39 -4.32 1.43 1.51
N LEU A 40 -5.53 1.00 1.18
CA LEU A 40 -6.06 1.01 -0.17
C LEU A 40 -7.04 2.15 -0.27
N ASN A 41 -6.86 3.01 -1.26
CA ASN A 41 -7.59 4.26 -1.36
C ASN A 41 -8.23 4.41 -2.73
N THR A 42 -9.36 5.14 -2.77
CA THR A 42 -9.85 5.69 -4.02
C THR A 42 -8.94 6.84 -4.43
N SER A 43 -8.91 7.18 -5.72
CA SER A 43 -8.25 8.39 -6.18
C SER A 43 -9.30 9.45 -6.50
N GLY A 44 -9.00 10.70 -6.13
CA GLY A 44 -9.80 11.84 -6.54
C GLY A 44 -9.29 12.42 -7.85
N GLU A 45 -10.01 13.44 -8.37
CA GLU A 45 -9.56 14.19 -9.52
C GLU A 45 -8.38 15.09 -9.12
N GLY A 46 -7.26 14.94 -9.83
CA GLY A 46 -6.09 15.74 -9.59
C GLY A 46 -6.04 16.98 -10.48
N THR A 47 -5.09 17.85 -10.20
CA THR A 47 -4.72 18.98 -11.05
C THR A 47 -3.39 18.69 -11.73
N GLU A 48 -2.97 19.54 -12.67
CA GLU A 48 -1.64 19.40 -13.29
C GLU A 48 -0.52 19.45 -12.26
N ALA A 49 -0.66 20.27 -11.22
CA ALA A 49 0.31 20.38 -10.15
C ALA A 49 0.24 19.21 -9.16
N ASN A 50 -0.91 18.52 -9.06
CA ASN A 50 -1.13 17.47 -8.08
C ASN A 50 -2.03 16.39 -8.67
N PRO A 51 -1.49 15.57 -9.60
CA PRO A 51 -2.30 14.63 -10.37
C PRO A 51 -2.85 13.45 -9.57
N LEU A 52 -2.28 13.17 -8.40
CA LEU A 52 -2.75 12.08 -7.54
C LEU A 52 -3.30 12.65 -6.24
N ILE A 53 -4.62 12.60 -6.09
CA ILE A 53 -5.29 12.98 -4.85
C ILE A 53 -5.76 11.71 -4.17
N ILE A 54 -5.35 11.52 -2.91
CA ILE A 54 -5.83 10.42 -2.10
C ILE A 54 -7.29 10.71 -1.73
N GLY A 55 -8.15 9.79 -2.12
CA GLY A 55 -9.55 9.84 -1.73
C GLY A 55 -9.81 9.10 -0.43
N GLN A 56 -10.92 8.39 -0.39
CA GLN A 56 -11.35 7.66 0.80
C GLN A 56 -10.53 6.39 1.00
N VAL A 57 -10.22 6.06 2.26
CA VAL A 57 -9.63 4.76 2.62
C VAL A 57 -10.69 3.69 2.46
N VAL A 58 -10.39 2.70 1.64
CA VAL A 58 -11.29 1.57 1.37
C VAL A 58 -10.97 0.39 2.30
N ALA A 59 -9.69 0.13 2.51
CA ALA A 59 -9.21 -0.92 3.40
C ALA A 59 -7.86 -0.51 3.96
N GLU A 60 -7.52 -1.03 5.14
CA GLU A 60 -6.24 -0.76 5.77
C GLU A 60 -5.83 -1.92 6.67
N GLY A 61 -4.55 -1.99 6.99
CA GLY A 61 -4.00 -3.01 7.85
C GLY A 61 -2.51 -2.88 8.03
N ASN A 62 -1.91 -3.90 8.62
CA ASN A 62 -0.47 -3.94 8.87
C ASN A 62 0.11 -5.18 8.20
N GLN A 63 1.36 -5.05 7.72
CA GLN A 63 2.15 -6.16 7.21
C GLN A 63 3.56 -6.05 7.75
N THR A 64 4.17 -7.19 8.06
CA THR A 64 5.53 -7.24 8.58
C THR A 64 6.45 -7.93 7.59
N ILE A 65 7.59 -7.31 7.32
CA ILE A 65 8.67 -7.92 6.55
C ILE A 65 9.73 -8.36 7.54
N SER A 66 10.10 -9.65 7.51
CA SER A 66 11.06 -10.22 8.45
C SER A 66 11.95 -11.28 7.79
N GLY A 67 13.01 -11.70 8.50
CA GLY A 67 13.91 -12.73 8.03
C GLY A 67 14.63 -12.36 6.74
N GLU A 68 14.64 -13.27 5.79
CA GLU A 68 15.29 -13.05 4.49
C GLU A 68 14.66 -11.89 3.74
N ASN A 69 13.36 -11.72 3.86
CA ASN A 69 12.65 -10.61 3.21
C ASN A 69 13.07 -9.26 3.79
N TYR A 70 13.35 -9.19 5.09
CA TYR A 70 13.86 -7.98 5.72
C TYR A 70 15.23 -7.61 5.14
N LEU A 71 16.12 -8.59 4.99
CA LEU A 71 17.43 -8.37 4.41
C LEU A 71 17.34 -7.94 2.94
N ALA A 72 16.43 -8.56 2.18
CA ALA A 72 16.22 -8.21 0.79
C ALA A 72 15.62 -6.82 0.61
N TRP A 73 14.78 -6.40 1.55
CA TRP A 73 14.16 -5.06 1.53
C TRP A 73 15.23 -3.96 1.62
N ASP A 74 16.13 -4.05 2.59
CA ASP A 74 17.29 -3.14 2.78
C ASP A 74 16.94 -1.67 2.55
N GLY A 75 15.78 -1.24 3.07
CA GLY A 75 15.32 0.15 2.91
C GLY A 75 14.75 0.51 1.54
N ASP A 76 14.60 -0.46 0.64
CA ASP A 76 14.06 -0.22 -0.70
C ASP A 76 12.54 -0.11 -0.66
N ASN A 77 12.03 1.10 -0.89
CA ASN A 77 10.60 1.36 -0.90
C ASN A 77 9.86 0.55 -1.98
N ASN A 78 10.46 0.36 -3.13
CA ASN A 78 9.85 -0.44 -4.20
C ASN A 78 9.66 -1.89 -3.77
N TYR A 79 10.63 -2.45 -3.06
CA TYR A 79 10.52 -3.81 -2.53
C TYR A 79 9.34 -3.91 -1.55
N ALA A 80 9.20 -2.93 -0.65
CA ALA A 80 8.10 -2.91 0.32
C ALA A 80 6.74 -2.89 -0.36
N PHE A 81 6.56 -2.03 -1.36
CA PHE A 81 5.31 -1.97 -2.13
C PHE A 81 5.02 -3.29 -2.84
N THR A 82 6.03 -3.87 -3.50
CA THR A 82 5.88 -5.14 -4.21
C THR A 82 5.52 -6.28 -3.26
N TYR A 83 6.22 -6.37 -2.14
CA TYR A 83 5.97 -7.40 -1.14
C TYR A 83 4.54 -7.33 -0.60
N ILE A 84 4.10 -6.13 -0.21
CA ILE A 84 2.77 -5.94 0.35
C ILE A 84 1.69 -6.19 -0.71
N ALA A 85 1.92 -5.74 -1.94
CA ALA A 85 0.98 -6.00 -3.03
C ALA A 85 0.81 -7.50 -3.27
N GLU A 86 1.89 -8.27 -3.26
CA GLU A 86 1.82 -9.73 -3.39
C GLU A 86 1.03 -10.37 -2.26
N LYS A 87 1.26 -9.94 -1.01
CA LYS A 87 0.53 -10.46 0.14
C LYS A 87 -0.96 -10.17 0.09
N LEU A 88 -1.34 -9.10 -0.55
CA LEU A 88 -2.74 -8.68 -0.68
C LEU A 88 -3.36 -9.11 -2.01
N ASN A 89 -2.63 -9.82 -2.84
CA ASN A 89 -3.06 -10.22 -4.20
C ASN A 89 -3.41 -9.01 -5.07
N LEU A 90 -2.64 -7.95 -4.96
CA LEU A 90 -2.78 -6.75 -5.77
C LEU A 90 -1.75 -6.73 -6.88
N THR A 91 -2.09 -6.07 -7.98
CA THR A 91 -1.17 -5.87 -9.10
C THR A 91 -0.79 -4.41 -9.19
N LEU A 92 0.49 -4.12 -9.07
CA LEU A 92 1.02 -2.77 -9.28
C LEU A 92 1.03 -2.44 -10.78
N ILE A 93 0.72 -1.20 -11.08
CA ILE A 93 0.78 -0.69 -12.45
C ILE A 93 2.18 -0.16 -12.74
#